data_8fdaf115217e7646dade5e448bdddc9b
#
_entry.id   8fdaf115217e7646dade5e448bdddc9b
#
_cell.length_a   1.000
_cell.length_b   1.000
_cell.length_c   1.000
_cell.angle_alpha   90.00
_cell.angle_beta   90.00
_cell.angle_gamma   90.00
#
_symmetry.space_group_name_H-M   'P 1'
#
loop_
_entity.id
_entity.type
_entity.pdbx_description
1 polymer ?
#
loop_
_entity_poly.entity_id
_entity_poly.type
_entity_poly.pdbx_seq_one_letter_code
_entity_poly.pdbx_strand_id
1 'polypeptide(L)'
;MTAKKTINRAVRGWCRHLALEACSSLAGLRGQFRGFDDRCCGVQLVLLHRIQPHEERKFEQFIVWLTKNFKVVSYSRAVEIIESRERVEPTVAISFDDGFKDNLKASEILSRHGLSACFFVCPSIIGETCPEKIKKFSFANLRKKDVREFLNWSELEQMKVAGHEIGNHTMAHRCLSDLQKSEFLDQVGGARSELMSRLGDVDHFSWPFGRFIHFKAEWVDDVLQLGHQSCASGVRGVHSPEHERGHDPAFDKTVMRNTVDMAWPLRHSQYFLSYNLLVGK
;
A
#
# COMPACT_ATOMS: atom_id res chain seq x y z
N MET A 1 -27.20 -15.03 15.27
CA MET A 1 -26.41 -15.27 14.02
C MET A 1 -24.95 -14.77 14.06
N THR A 2 -24.51 -14.09 15.10
CA THR A 2 -23.20 -13.44 15.19
C THR A 2 -22.04 -14.33 15.63
N ALA A 3 -22.23 -15.21 16.60
CA ALA A 3 -21.15 -16.06 17.16
C ALA A 3 -20.61 -17.10 16.15
N LYS A 4 -21.48 -17.77 15.38
CA LYS A 4 -21.06 -18.76 14.36
C LYS A 4 -20.25 -18.11 13.21
N LYS A 5 -20.54 -16.86 12.82
CA LYS A 5 -19.75 -16.13 11.82
C LYS A 5 -18.35 -15.76 12.34
N THR A 6 -18.26 -15.41 13.62
CA THR A 6 -16.98 -15.03 14.26
C THR A 6 -16.07 -16.27 14.44
N ILE A 7 -16.60 -17.40 14.89
CA ILE A 7 -15.86 -18.66 15.02
C ILE A 7 -15.36 -19.14 13.64
N ASN A 8 -16.22 -19.14 12.61
CA ASN A 8 -15.79 -19.50 11.26
C ASN A 8 -14.70 -18.60 10.70
N ARG A 9 -14.70 -17.31 11.05
CA ARG A 9 -13.66 -16.36 10.61
C ARG A 9 -12.32 -16.62 11.32
N ALA A 10 -12.37 -16.92 12.61
CA ALA A 10 -11.17 -17.27 13.40
C ALA A 10 -10.55 -18.60 12.94
N VAL A 11 -11.38 -19.64 12.73
CA VAL A 11 -10.93 -20.96 12.24
C VAL A 11 -10.33 -20.85 10.83
N ARG A 12 -10.96 -20.11 9.90
CA ARG A 12 -10.42 -19.86 8.57
C ARG A 12 -9.10 -19.09 8.64
N GLY A 13 -8.97 -18.11 9.54
CA GLY A 13 -7.72 -17.39 9.80
C GLY A 13 -6.62 -18.32 10.26
N TRP A 14 -6.92 -19.22 11.18
CA TRP A 14 -5.97 -20.19 11.73
C TRP A 14 -5.53 -21.24 10.69
N CYS A 15 -6.48 -21.84 9.95
CA CYS A 15 -6.16 -22.75 8.85
C CYS A 15 -5.32 -22.10 7.76
N ARG A 16 -5.62 -20.84 7.40
CA ARG A 16 -4.82 -20.06 6.47
C ARG A 16 -3.42 -19.82 7.00
N HIS A 17 -3.27 -19.50 8.29
CA HIS A 17 -1.97 -19.32 8.91
C HIS A 17 -1.13 -20.60 8.87
N LEU A 18 -1.70 -21.75 9.26
CA LEU A 18 -1.01 -23.04 9.20
C LEU A 18 -0.61 -23.42 7.77
N ALA A 19 -1.50 -23.21 6.79
CA ALA A 19 -1.18 -23.48 5.38
C ALA A 19 -0.02 -22.61 4.91
N LEU A 20 -0.02 -21.32 5.26
CA LEU A 20 1.06 -20.40 4.91
C LEU A 20 2.37 -20.75 5.61
N GLU A 21 2.33 -21.18 6.88
CA GLU A 21 3.49 -21.69 7.61
C GLU A 21 4.10 -22.89 6.87
N ALA A 22 3.28 -23.87 6.51
CA ALA A 22 3.74 -25.04 5.77
C ALA A 22 4.33 -24.68 4.40
N CYS A 23 3.61 -23.88 3.60
CA CYS A 23 4.06 -23.45 2.28
C CYS A 23 5.36 -22.63 2.34
N SER A 24 5.44 -21.65 3.24
CA SER A 24 6.61 -20.80 3.38
C SER A 24 7.84 -21.57 3.90
N SER A 25 7.64 -22.52 4.79
CA SER A 25 8.71 -23.39 5.29
C SER A 25 9.23 -24.33 4.20
N LEU A 26 8.35 -24.94 3.41
CA LEU A 26 8.73 -25.78 2.28
C LEU A 26 9.45 -25.00 1.18
N ALA A 27 8.99 -23.79 0.88
CA ALA A 27 9.64 -22.89 -0.08
C ALA A 27 11.04 -22.48 0.40
N GLY A 28 11.20 -22.18 1.70
CA GLY A 28 12.50 -21.90 2.31
C GLY A 28 13.47 -23.08 2.22
N LEU A 29 12.99 -24.30 2.50
CA LEU A 29 13.78 -25.53 2.37
C LEU A 29 14.21 -25.82 0.91
N ARG A 30 13.40 -25.44 -0.07
CA ARG A 30 13.70 -25.59 -1.50
C ARG A 30 14.59 -24.48 -2.06
N GLY A 31 15.02 -23.53 -1.24
CA GLY A 31 15.85 -22.41 -1.68
C GLY A 31 15.14 -21.39 -2.59
N GLN A 32 13.81 -21.43 -2.67
CA GLN A 32 12.99 -20.54 -3.51
C GLN A 32 13.07 -19.05 -3.11
N PHE A 33 13.70 -18.75 -1.99
CA PHE A 33 13.98 -17.36 -1.56
C PHE A 33 15.42 -16.91 -1.91
N ARG A 34 16.17 -17.69 -2.69
CA ARG A 34 17.55 -17.40 -3.12
C ARG A 34 17.58 -17.03 -4.60
N GLY A 35 17.38 -15.73 -4.86
CA GLY A 35 17.46 -15.19 -6.23
C GLY A 35 16.29 -15.63 -7.13
N PHE A 36 16.01 -14.84 -8.12
CA PHE A 36 15.02 -15.16 -9.14
C PHE A 36 15.74 -15.60 -10.40
N ASP A 37 15.16 -16.56 -11.13
CA ASP A 37 15.55 -16.95 -12.48
C ASP A 37 15.32 -15.76 -13.45
N ASP A 38 16.10 -15.64 -14.52
CA ASP A 38 15.96 -14.61 -15.57
C ASP A 38 14.56 -14.55 -16.21
N ARG A 39 13.74 -15.57 -15.96
CA ARG A 39 12.33 -15.61 -16.38
C ARG A 39 11.39 -14.84 -15.46
N CYS A 40 11.82 -14.57 -14.23
CA CYS A 40 11.03 -13.79 -13.29
C CYS A 40 11.21 -12.30 -13.59
N CYS A 41 10.19 -11.66 -14.12
CA CYS A 41 10.19 -10.23 -14.42
C CYS A 41 8.92 -9.58 -13.88
N GLY A 42 8.98 -8.28 -13.65
CA GLY A 42 7.82 -7.47 -13.29
C GLY A 42 7.99 -6.63 -12.04
N VAL A 43 7.00 -5.79 -11.83
CA VAL A 43 6.94 -4.81 -10.75
C VAL A 43 5.90 -5.21 -9.72
N GLN A 44 6.25 -5.17 -8.46
CA GLN A 44 5.32 -5.30 -7.34
C GLN A 44 5.31 -4.04 -6.49
N LEU A 45 4.14 -3.59 -6.10
CA LEU A 45 3.96 -2.48 -5.17
C LEU A 45 3.58 -3.06 -3.80
N VAL A 46 4.41 -2.82 -2.80
CA VAL A 46 4.15 -3.25 -1.42
C VAL A 46 3.28 -2.20 -0.74
N LEU A 47 2.22 -2.65 -0.09
CA LEU A 47 1.31 -1.84 0.71
C LEU A 47 1.45 -2.19 2.19
N LEU A 48 1.83 -1.22 3.00
CA LEU A 48 1.86 -1.26 4.45
C LEU A 48 0.90 -0.20 5.01
N HIS A 49 0.59 -0.28 6.31
CA HIS A 49 -0.17 0.77 6.99
C HIS A 49 0.62 1.29 8.19
N ARG A 50 1.12 0.40 9.04
CA ARG A 50 1.79 0.74 10.28
C ARG A 50 3.05 -0.06 10.49
N ILE A 51 3.99 0.56 11.23
CA ILE A 51 5.15 -0.13 11.82
C ILE A 51 5.17 0.24 13.30
N GLN A 52 4.63 -0.65 14.13
CA GLN A 52 4.61 -0.41 15.58
C GLN A 52 6.04 -0.45 16.16
N PRO A 53 6.32 0.21 17.30
CA PRO A 53 7.68 0.26 17.85
C PRO A 53 8.34 -1.11 18.02
N HIS A 54 7.58 -2.13 18.42
CA HIS A 54 8.11 -3.51 18.56
C HIS A 54 8.31 -4.23 17.22
N GLU A 55 7.85 -3.67 16.11
CA GLU A 55 7.96 -4.22 14.75
C GLU A 55 9.10 -3.57 13.94
N GLU A 56 9.70 -2.47 14.41
CA GLU A 56 10.76 -1.73 13.71
C GLU A 56 11.91 -2.62 13.25
N ARG A 57 12.43 -3.47 14.16
CA ARG A 57 13.49 -4.42 13.83
C ARG A 57 13.08 -5.42 12.74
N LYS A 58 11.84 -5.90 12.81
CA LYS A 58 11.30 -6.82 11.79
C LYS A 58 11.13 -6.11 10.45
N PHE A 59 10.65 -4.88 10.47
CA PHE A 59 10.54 -4.04 9.28
C PHE A 59 11.92 -3.82 8.64
N GLU A 60 12.93 -3.48 9.41
CA GLU A 60 14.30 -3.32 8.90
C GLU A 60 14.85 -4.63 8.30
N GLN A 61 14.60 -5.78 8.93
CA GLN A 61 14.92 -7.08 8.36
C GLN A 61 14.18 -7.35 7.04
N PHE A 62 12.93 -6.92 6.92
CA PHE A 62 12.16 -7.00 5.69
C PHE A 62 12.78 -6.13 4.59
N ILE A 63 13.18 -4.90 4.90
CA ILE A 63 13.85 -3.99 3.97
C ILE A 63 15.17 -4.59 3.47
N VAL A 64 16.01 -5.11 4.37
CA VAL A 64 17.25 -5.81 4.00
C VAL A 64 16.99 -7.01 3.10
N TRP A 65 15.91 -7.76 3.35
CA TRP A 65 15.54 -8.86 2.47
C TRP A 65 15.05 -8.38 1.11
N LEU A 66 14.25 -7.31 1.05
CA LEU A 66 13.80 -6.72 -0.22
C LEU A 66 15.00 -6.30 -1.08
N THR A 67 15.95 -5.56 -0.52
CA THR A 67 17.14 -5.08 -1.27
C THR A 67 18.06 -6.20 -1.74
N LYS A 68 18.02 -7.38 -1.13
CA LYS A 68 18.80 -8.55 -1.56
C LYS A 68 18.14 -9.35 -2.69
N ASN A 69 16.83 -9.21 -2.85
CA ASN A 69 16.06 -10.07 -3.76
C ASN A 69 15.34 -9.29 -4.87
N PHE A 70 15.23 -7.97 -4.74
CA PHE A 70 14.53 -7.11 -5.69
C PHE A 70 15.33 -5.85 -5.96
N LYS A 71 15.15 -5.28 -7.13
CA LYS A 71 15.49 -3.89 -7.39
C LYS A 71 14.44 -3.01 -6.72
N VAL A 72 14.83 -2.31 -5.64
CA VAL A 72 13.92 -1.38 -4.96
C VAL A 72 14.01 -0.03 -5.64
N VAL A 73 12.87 0.52 -6.06
CA VAL A 73 12.77 1.82 -6.76
C VAL A 73 11.76 2.73 -6.05
N SER A 74 11.76 4.02 -6.40
CA SER A 74 10.71 4.95 -5.95
C SER A 74 9.34 4.53 -6.48
N TYR A 75 8.27 5.00 -5.84
CA TYR A 75 6.92 4.66 -6.27
C TYR A 75 6.61 5.20 -7.67
N SER A 76 7.00 6.46 -7.95
CA SER A 76 6.88 7.06 -9.29
C SER A 76 7.61 6.24 -10.35
N ARG A 77 8.85 5.79 -10.07
CA ARG A 77 9.60 4.97 -11.04
C ARG A 77 8.91 3.63 -11.30
N ALA A 78 8.33 3.02 -10.27
CA ALA A 78 7.57 1.79 -10.44
C ALA A 78 6.33 2.01 -11.34
N VAL A 79 5.61 3.12 -11.15
CA VAL A 79 4.46 3.48 -12.00
C VAL A 79 4.89 3.70 -13.46
N GLU A 80 5.97 4.44 -13.70
CA GLU A 80 6.52 4.63 -15.07
C GLU A 80 6.83 3.30 -15.77
N ILE A 81 7.47 2.35 -15.06
CA ILE A 81 7.78 1.02 -15.61
C ILE A 81 6.49 0.26 -15.95
N ILE A 82 5.47 0.35 -15.09
CA ILE A 82 4.17 -0.31 -15.31
C ILE A 82 3.46 0.27 -16.53
N GLU A 83 3.48 1.59 -16.69
CA GLU A 83 2.82 2.29 -17.80
C GLU A 83 3.53 2.06 -19.13
N SER A 84 4.85 2.12 -19.13
CA SER A 84 5.67 1.86 -20.34
C SER A 84 5.71 0.39 -20.74
N ARG A 85 5.20 -0.53 -19.87
CA ARG A 85 5.29 -1.98 -20.04
C ARG A 85 6.74 -2.47 -20.25
N GLU A 86 7.68 -1.78 -19.63
CA GLU A 86 9.09 -2.15 -19.69
C GLU A 86 9.30 -3.51 -19.04
N ARG A 87 10.07 -4.38 -19.73
CA ARG A 87 10.50 -5.66 -19.13
C ARG A 87 11.67 -5.37 -18.20
N VAL A 88 11.48 -5.62 -16.92
CA VAL A 88 12.48 -5.38 -15.88
C VAL A 88 12.71 -6.61 -15.02
N GLU A 89 13.89 -6.71 -14.45
CA GLU A 89 14.17 -7.64 -13.36
C GLU A 89 13.15 -7.50 -12.21
N PRO A 90 13.03 -8.48 -11.31
CA PRO A 90 12.14 -8.36 -10.16
C PRO A 90 12.30 -7.04 -9.43
N THR A 91 11.32 -6.16 -9.59
CA THR A 91 11.34 -4.79 -9.09
C THR A 91 10.24 -4.57 -8.04
N VAL A 92 10.54 -3.78 -7.01
CA VAL A 92 9.57 -3.47 -5.96
C VAL A 92 9.61 -1.99 -5.60
N ALA A 93 8.43 -1.42 -5.33
CA ALA A 93 8.28 -0.13 -4.66
C ALA A 93 7.45 -0.27 -3.39
N ILE A 94 7.64 0.63 -2.44
CA ILE A 94 7.04 0.57 -1.10
C ILE A 94 6.02 1.70 -0.94
N SER A 95 4.88 1.40 -0.37
CA SER A 95 3.86 2.40 -0.02
C SER A 95 3.23 2.14 1.34
N PHE A 96 2.73 3.21 1.94
CA PHE A 96 1.99 3.21 3.19
C PHE A 96 0.66 3.94 3.00
N ASP A 97 -0.39 3.46 3.65
CA ASP A 97 -1.70 4.12 3.65
C ASP A 97 -2.03 4.67 5.04
N ASP A 98 -3.04 5.54 5.10
CA ASP A 98 -3.68 6.16 6.28
C ASP A 98 -2.90 7.32 6.93
N GLY A 99 -1.60 7.48 6.77
CA GLY A 99 -0.82 8.57 7.35
C GLY A 99 -0.65 8.48 8.87
N PHE A 100 -0.51 7.28 9.43
CA PHE A 100 -0.27 7.08 10.87
C PHE A 100 1.07 7.65 11.32
N LYS A 101 1.14 8.07 12.58
CA LYS A 101 2.33 8.68 13.21
C LYS A 101 3.58 7.79 13.13
N ASP A 102 3.42 6.48 13.25
CA ASP A 102 4.53 5.52 13.16
C ASP A 102 5.15 5.42 11.76
N ASN A 103 4.52 6.00 10.74
CA ASN A 103 5.10 6.10 9.40
C ASN A 103 6.33 7.02 9.37
N LEU A 104 6.45 7.98 10.27
CA LEU A 104 7.66 8.79 10.40
C LEU A 104 8.87 7.89 10.72
N LYS A 105 8.72 6.94 11.65
CA LYS A 105 9.80 5.99 11.96
C LYS A 105 10.10 5.06 10.81
N ALA A 106 9.08 4.61 10.08
CA ALA A 106 9.27 3.81 8.88
C ALA A 106 10.07 4.58 7.81
N SER A 107 9.79 5.88 7.60
CA SER A 107 10.53 6.72 6.64
C SER A 107 11.99 6.89 7.04
N GLU A 108 12.30 7.10 8.34
CA GLU A 108 13.67 7.16 8.83
C GLU A 108 14.44 5.85 8.58
N ILE A 109 13.79 4.68 8.80
CA ILE A 109 14.39 3.37 8.52
C ILE A 109 14.71 3.26 7.03
N LEU A 110 13.76 3.58 6.15
CA LEU A 110 13.95 3.55 4.70
C LEU A 110 15.10 4.46 4.27
N SER A 111 15.14 5.71 4.75
CA SER A 111 16.18 6.68 4.43
C SER A 111 17.58 6.19 4.82
N ARG A 112 17.74 5.51 5.96
CA ARG A 112 19.02 4.89 6.36
C ARG A 112 19.52 3.83 5.38
N HIS A 113 18.61 3.21 4.65
CA HIS A 113 18.94 2.23 3.59
C HIS A 113 18.98 2.85 2.19
N GLY A 114 18.91 4.19 2.07
CA GLY A 114 18.91 4.91 0.78
C GLY A 114 17.65 4.65 -0.05
N LEU A 115 16.53 4.32 0.59
CA LEU A 115 15.26 3.97 -0.06
C LEU A 115 14.21 5.04 0.20
N SER A 116 13.27 5.15 -0.73
CA SER A 116 12.06 5.97 -0.59
C SER A 116 10.79 5.12 -0.61
N ALA A 117 9.69 5.71 -0.19
CA ALA A 117 8.34 5.14 -0.28
C ALA A 117 7.32 6.24 -0.57
N CYS A 118 6.13 5.87 -1.05
CA CYS A 118 4.99 6.76 -1.16
C CYS A 118 4.06 6.58 0.06
N PHE A 119 3.74 7.69 0.73
CA PHE A 119 2.84 7.71 1.88
C PHE A 119 1.52 8.38 1.48
N PHE A 120 0.47 7.57 1.38
CA PHE A 120 -0.87 8.02 1.06
C PHE A 120 -1.58 8.51 2.32
N VAL A 121 -1.94 9.78 2.37
CA VAL A 121 -2.47 10.43 3.57
C VAL A 121 -3.83 11.07 3.34
N CYS A 122 -4.59 11.24 4.44
CA CYS A 122 -5.90 11.89 4.45
C CYS A 122 -5.77 13.29 5.09
N PRO A 123 -5.85 14.39 4.32
CA PRO A 123 -5.62 15.74 4.86
C PRO A 123 -6.45 16.10 6.09
N SER A 124 -7.71 15.66 6.15
CA SER A 124 -8.62 16.03 7.25
C SER A 124 -8.21 15.55 8.64
N ILE A 125 -7.24 14.64 8.74
CA ILE A 125 -6.76 14.11 10.03
C ILE A 125 -5.29 14.49 10.30
N ILE A 126 -4.56 14.97 9.31
CA ILE A 126 -3.16 15.35 9.47
C ILE A 126 -3.04 16.53 10.44
N GLY A 127 -2.22 16.35 11.50
CA GLY A 127 -2.00 17.35 12.54
C GLY A 127 -3.11 17.45 13.59
N GLU A 128 -4.15 16.61 13.54
CA GLU A 128 -5.17 16.59 14.57
C GLU A 128 -4.61 16.00 15.86
N THR A 129 -4.81 16.72 16.97
CA THR A 129 -4.32 16.34 18.30
C THR A 129 -5.45 16.08 19.31
N CYS A 130 -6.70 16.45 18.98
CA CYS A 130 -7.84 16.20 19.84
C CYS A 130 -8.19 14.70 19.86
N PRO A 131 -8.11 14.03 21.03
CA PRO A 131 -8.34 12.59 21.12
C PRO A 131 -9.74 12.16 20.66
N GLU A 132 -10.76 12.99 20.93
CA GLU A 132 -12.15 12.71 20.55
C GLU A 132 -12.32 12.74 19.03
N LYS A 133 -11.70 13.70 18.34
CA LYS A 133 -11.73 13.77 16.87
C LYS A 133 -10.97 12.63 16.25
N ILE A 134 -9.77 12.30 16.76
CA ILE A 134 -8.97 11.15 16.32
C ILE A 134 -9.77 9.86 16.52
N LYS A 135 -10.37 9.67 17.67
CA LYS A 135 -11.22 8.51 17.97
C LYS A 135 -12.41 8.41 16.99
N LYS A 136 -13.10 9.53 16.77
CA LYS A 136 -14.22 9.60 15.82
C LYS A 136 -13.77 9.22 14.41
N PHE A 137 -12.66 9.77 13.93
CA PHE A 137 -12.10 9.45 12.63
C PHE A 137 -11.71 7.97 12.53
N SER A 138 -10.97 7.46 13.50
CA SER A 138 -10.54 6.05 13.52
C SER A 138 -11.73 5.09 13.48
N PHE A 139 -12.79 5.38 14.23
CA PHE A 139 -13.96 4.53 14.28
C PHE A 139 -14.84 4.65 13.03
N ALA A 140 -15.16 5.89 12.61
CA ALA A 140 -16.12 6.13 11.53
C ALA A 140 -15.49 5.87 10.13
N ASN A 141 -14.24 6.28 9.94
CA ASN A 141 -13.60 6.33 8.63
C ASN A 141 -12.65 5.14 8.41
N LEU A 142 -11.79 4.81 9.38
CA LEU A 142 -10.89 3.66 9.26
C LEU A 142 -11.52 2.33 9.72
N ARG A 143 -12.70 2.37 10.33
CA ARG A 143 -13.38 1.20 10.93
C ARG A 143 -12.50 0.48 11.97
N LYS A 144 -11.66 1.25 12.70
CA LYS A 144 -10.75 0.76 13.75
C LYS A 144 -11.27 1.14 15.13
N LYS A 145 -11.10 0.27 16.11
CA LYS A 145 -11.55 0.50 17.50
C LYS A 145 -10.51 1.20 18.37
N ASP A 146 -9.24 1.09 18.00
CA ASP A 146 -8.11 1.69 18.70
C ASP A 146 -7.89 3.13 18.25
N VAL A 147 -7.59 4.00 19.19
CA VAL A 147 -7.20 5.39 18.94
C VAL A 147 -5.75 5.40 18.46
N ARG A 148 -5.46 6.15 17.39
CA ARG A 148 -4.15 6.19 16.75
C ARG A 148 -3.78 7.63 16.44
N GLU A 149 -2.53 7.98 16.65
CA GLU A 149 -1.99 9.26 16.23
C GLU A 149 -1.68 9.25 14.73
N PHE A 150 -1.77 10.43 14.12
CA PHE A 150 -1.46 10.67 12.73
C PHE A 150 -0.26 11.60 12.59
N LEU A 151 0.36 11.58 11.43
CA LEU A 151 1.41 12.54 11.05
C LEU A 151 0.87 13.96 11.12
N ASN A 152 1.75 14.92 11.35
CA ASN A 152 1.47 16.33 11.17
C ASN A 152 2.12 16.88 9.88
N TRP A 153 1.77 18.09 9.50
CA TRP A 153 2.25 18.69 8.26
C TRP A 153 3.77 18.86 8.21
N SER A 154 4.39 19.27 9.31
CA SER A 154 5.84 19.43 9.39
C SER A 154 6.58 18.09 9.22
N GLU A 155 6.01 16.99 9.71
CA GLU A 155 6.57 15.65 9.52
C GLU A 155 6.45 15.19 8.06
N LEU A 156 5.34 15.48 7.40
CA LEU A 156 5.19 15.21 5.96
C LEU A 156 6.19 16.00 5.12
N GLU A 157 6.43 17.27 5.47
CA GLU A 157 7.46 18.11 4.83
C GLU A 157 8.86 17.49 5.02
N GLN A 158 9.20 17.07 6.24
CA GLN A 158 10.47 16.40 6.54
C GLN A 158 10.63 15.11 5.72
N MET A 159 9.57 14.30 5.62
CA MET A 159 9.58 13.08 4.81
C MET A 159 9.80 13.40 3.33
N LYS A 160 9.19 14.44 2.78
CA LYS A 160 9.45 14.89 1.40
C LYS A 160 10.89 15.35 1.18
N VAL A 161 11.44 16.14 2.10
CA VAL A 161 12.85 16.57 2.05
C VAL A 161 13.80 15.37 2.10
N ALA A 162 13.42 14.30 2.81
CA ALA A 162 14.17 13.05 2.85
C ALA A 162 14.01 12.18 1.57
N GLY A 163 13.26 12.64 0.56
CA GLY A 163 13.08 11.97 -0.73
C GLY A 163 11.90 10.99 -0.78
N HIS A 164 11.02 11.01 0.21
CA HIS A 164 9.77 10.24 0.16
C HIS A 164 8.69 10.98 -0.62
N GLU A 165 7.77 10.22 -1.20
CA GLU A 165 6.63 10.73 -1.95
C GLU A 165 5.39 10.79 -1.04
N ILE A 166 4.59 11.84 -1.17
CA ILE A 166 3.29 11.93 -0.47
C ILE A 166 2.18 11.78 -1.48
N GLY A 167 1.30 10.82 -1.24
CA GLY A 167 0.17 10.50 -2.09
C GLY A 167 -1.17 10.88 -1.43
N ASN A 168 -2.19 10.94 -2.25
CA ASN A 168 -3.56 11.28 -1.87
C ASN A 168 -4.33 10.00 -1.48
N HIS A 169 -4.90 9.98 -0.24
CA HIS A 169 -5.75 8.87 0.24
C HIS A 169 -7.20 9.32 0.52
N THR A 170 -7.71 10.23 -0.28
CA THR A 170 -8.96 10.98 -0.10
C THR A 170 -8.92 11.97 1.07
N MET A 171 -9.84 12.91 1.09
CA MET A 171 -9.92 13.92 2.16
C MET A 171 -10.10 13.28 3.55
N ALA A 172 -10.98 12.30 3.67
CA ALA A 172 -11.41 11.75 4.96
C ALA A 172 -11.60 10.22 4.96
N HIS A 173 -10.90 9.47 4.14
CA HIS A 173 -10.96 8.01 4.09
C HIS A 173 -12.38 7.44 3.94
N ARG A 174 -13.25 8.11 3.15
CA ARG A 174 -14.59 7.60 2.87
C ARG A 174 -14.55 6.47 1.85
N CYS A 175 -15.47 5.50 1.99
CA CYS A 175 -15.69 4.48 0.97
C CYS A 175 -16.24 5.15 -0.29
N LEU A 176 -15.49 5.14 -1.38
CA LEU A 176 -15.83 5.93 -2.57
C LEU A 176 -17.03 5.35 -3.32
N SER A 177 -17.22 4.02 -3.33
CA SER A 177 -18.39 3.40 -3.96
C SER A 177 -19.73 3.90 -3.43
N ASP A 178 -19.76 4.42 -2.20
CA ASP A 178 -20.97 4.90 -1.52
C ASP A 178 -21.31 6.36 -1.87
N LEU A 179 -20.45 7.06 -2.62
CA LEU A 179 -20.53 8.49 -2.89
C LEU A 179 -21.27 8.82 -4.18
N GLN A 180 -21.81 10.05 -4.23
CA GLN A 180 -22.21 10.71 -5.47
C GLN A 180 -20.98 11.39 -6.13
N LYS A 181 -21.07 11.75 -7.40
CA LYS A 181 -19.96 12.32 -8.17
C LYS A 181 -19.38 13.60 -7.55
N SER A 182 -20.22 14.51 -7.06
CA SER A 182 -19.76 15.74 -6.40
C SER A 182 -18.98 15.43 -5.13
N GLU A 183 -19.47 14.51 -4.28
CA GLU A 183 -18.78 14.09 -3.06
C GLU A 183 -17.43 13.40 -3.39
N PHE A 184 -17.39 12.60 -4.47
CA PHE A 184 -16.15 12.00 -4.96
C PHE A 184 -15.13 13.07 -5.34
N LEU A 185 -15.52 14.09 -6.10
CA LEU A 185 -14.64 15.20 -6.50
C LEU A 185 -14.12 15.97 -5.26
N ASP A 186 -14.97 16.21 -4.27
CA ASP A 186 -14.55 16.82 -3.01
C ASP A 186 -13.54 15.93 -2.24
N GLN A 187 -13.78 14.62 -2.20
CA GLN A 187 -12.91 13.70 -1.49
C GLN A 187 -11.55 13.51 -2.19
N VAL A 188 -11.50 13.49 -3.51
CA VAL A 188 -10.27 13.22 -4.28
C VAL A 188 -9.62 14.52 -4.73
N GLY A 189 -10.35 15.38 -5.45
CA GLY A 189 -9.83 16.65 -5.95
C GLY A 189 -9.54 17.65 -4.84
N GLY A 190 -10.45 17.79 -3.87
CA GLY A 190 -10.25 18.64 -2.71
C GLY A 190 -9.02 18.22 -1.89
N ALA A 191 -8.86 16.90 -1.64
CA ALA A 191 -7.70 16.39 -0.93
C ALA A 191 -6.38 16.67 -1.69
N ARG A 192 -6.36 16.46 -3.01
CA ARG A 192 -5.19 16.76 -3.84
C ARG A 192 -4.82 18.23 -3.74
N SER A 193 -5.81 19.11 -3.87
CA SER A 193 -5.59 20.57 -3.82
C SER A 193 -5.00 21.00 -2.48
N GLU A 194 -5.51 20.46 -1.36
CA GLU A 194 -4.98 20.77 -0.03
C GLU A 194 -3.55 20.26 0.15
N LEU A 195 -3.28 19.01 -0.24
CA LEU A 195 -1.93 18.43 -0.16
C LEU A 195 -0.94 19.24 -1.02
N MET A 196 -1.31 19.56 -2.27
CA MET A 196 -0.45 20.32 -3.17
C MET A 196 -0.16 21.73 -2.64
N SER A 197 -1.13 22.40 -2.03
CA SER A 197 -0.93 23.74 -1.50
C SER A 197 0.10 23.82 -0.38
N ARG A 198 0.35 22.72 0.32
CA ARG A 198 1.27 22.62 1.45
C ARG A 198 2.60 21.92 1.09
N LEU A 199 2.49 20.89 0.24
CA LEU A 199 3.60 19.96 0.03
C LEU A 199 4.14 19.98 -1.42
N GLY A 200 3.50 20.72 -2.34
CA GLY A 200 3.83 20.68 -3.75
C GLY A 200 3.28 19.43 -4.45
N ASP A 201 4.10 18.72 -5.21
CA ASP A 201 3.65 17.61 -6.06
C ASP A 201 2.98 16.46 -5.29
N VAL A 202 1.81 16.04 -5.79
CA VAL A 202 1.01 14.91 -5.29
C VAL A 202 0.50 14.13 -6.50
N ASP A 203 1.32 13.17 -6.93
CA ASP A 203 1.16 12.50 -8.23
C ASP A 203 0.38 11.20 -8.14
N HIS A 204 0.26 10.61 -6.97
CA HIS A 204 -0.32 9.28 -6.81
C HIS A 204 -1.56 9.32 -5.93
N PHE A 205 -2.52 8.48 -6.29
CA PHE A 205 -3.76 8.30 -5.56
C PHE A 205 -3.96 6.83 -5.16
N SER A 206 -4.48 6.61 -3.95
CA SER A 206 -4.91 5.31 -3.47
C SER A 206 -6.30 5.43 -2.85
N TRP A 207 -7.23 4.54 -3.24
CA TRP A 207 -8.56 4.59 -2.63
C TRP A 207 -8.67 3.81 -1.33
N PRO A 208 -9.48 4.29 -0.36
CA PRO A 208 -9.72 3.65 0.92
C PRO A 208 -10.22 2.21 0.80
N PHE A 209 -9.81 1.35 1.74
CA PHE A 209 -10.13 -0.08 1.80
C PHE A 209 -9.60 -0.92 0.63
N GLY A 210 -9.15 -0.33 -0.46
CA GLY A 210 -8.36 -0.89 -1.55
C GLY A 210 -9.00 -1.98 -2.41
N ARG A 211 -10.21 -2.47 -2.12
CA ARG A 211 -10.88 -3.50 -2.95
C ARG A 211 -11.71 -2.84 -4.06
N PHE A 212 -11.88 -3.51 -5.19
CA PHE A 212 -12.68 -2.99 -6.31
C PHE A 212 -14.12 -2.63 -5.91
N ILE A 213 -14.75 -3.39 -5.01
CA ILE A 213 -16.08 -3.08 -4.48
C ILE A 213 -16.19 -1.76 -3.70
N HIS A 214 -15.07 -1.13 -3.35
CA HIS A 214 -15.01 0.14 -2.62
C HIS A 214 -14.78 1.35 -3.52
N PHE A 215 -14.70 1.11 -4.83
CA PHE A 215 -14.42 2.13 -5.83
C PHE A 215 -15.26 1.89 -7.09
N LYS A 216 -15.66 2.94 -7.79
CA LYS A 216 -16.38 2.80 -9.06
C LYS A 216 -15.38 2.88 -10.21
N ALA A 217 -15.36 1.85 -11.06
CA ALA A 217 -14.40 1.73 -12.16
C ALA A 217 -14.45 2.96 -13.11
N GLU A 218 -15.63 3.52 -13.34
CA GLU A 218 -15.84 4.73 -14.13
C GLU A 218 -15.08 5.97 -13.62
N TRP A 219 -14.64 5.95 -12.34
CA TRP A 219 -13.91 7.07 -11.74
C TRP A 219 -12.40 6.94 -11.85
N VAL A 220 -11.89 5.90 -12.46
CA VAL A 220 -10.45 5.76 -12.70
C VAL A 220 -9.96 6.89 -13.58
N ASP A 221 -10.67 7.15 -14.68
CA ASP A 221 -10.33 8.26 -15.60
C ASP A 221 -10.46 9.64 -14.94
N ASP A 222 -11.44 9.82 -14.05
CA ASP A 222 -11.56 11.06 -13.28
C ASP A 222 -10.36 11.31 -12.38
N VAL A 223 -9.86 10.27 -11.71
CA VAL A 223 -8.64 10.37 -10.87
C VAL A 223 -7.46 10.85 -11.72
N LEU A 224 -7.28 10.26 -12.91
CA LEU A 224 -6.20 10.66 -13.83
C LEU A 224 -6.41 12.09 -14.36
N GLN A 225 -7.64 12.46 -14.72
CA GLN A 225 -7.98 13.82 -15.17
C GLN A 225 -7.82 14.87 -14.07
N LEU A 226 -7.96 14.49 -12.79
CA LEU A 226 -7.63 15.36 -11.65
C LEU A 226 -6.11 15.60 -11.50
N GLY A 227 -5.29 14.98 -12.35
CA GLY A 227 -3.84 15.18 -12.44
C GLY A 227 -3.01 14.17 -11.63
N HIS A 228 -3.60 13.06 -11.18
CA HIS A 228 -2.80 11.97 -10.62
C HIS A 228 -2.22 11.11 -11.76
N GLN A 229 -0.99 10.65 -11.56
CA GLN A 229 -0.31 9.74 -12.48
C GLN A 229 -0.70 8.27 -12.26
N SER A 230 -1.19 7.91 -11.08
CA SER A 230 -1.66 6.55 -10.80
C SER A 230 -2.88 6.51 -9.89
N CYS A 231 -3.69 5.46 -10.06
CA CYS A 231 -4.83 5.12 -9.24
C CYS A 231 -4.63 3.73 -8.63
N ALA A 232 -4.36 3.65 -7.32
CA ALA A 232 -3.88 2.43 -6.67
C ALA A 232 -4.94 1.68 -5.88
N SER A 233 -4.98 0.36 -6.10
CA SER A 233 -5.78 -0.59 -5.32
C SER A 233 -5.00 -1.21 -4.16
N GLY A 234 -5.68 -1.95 -3.28
CA GLY A 234 -5.09 -2.92 -2.36
C GLY A 234 -5.30 -4.37 -2.82
N VAL A 235 -5.62 -4.57 -4.09
CA VAL A 235 -5.74 -5.89 -4.70
C VAL A 235 -4.35 -6.40 -5.06
N ARG A 236 -4.06 -7.63 -4.71
CA ARG A 236 -2.74 -8.23 -4.93
C ARG A 236 -2.50 -8.54 -6.40
N GLY A 237 -1.26 -8.34 -6.84
CA GLY A 237 -0.83 -8.70 -8.17
C GLY A 237 0.60 -8.32 -8.46
N VAL A 238 1.06 -8.74 -9.64
CA VAL A 238 2.34 -8.37 -10.25
C VAL A 238 2.03 -7.67 -11.57
N HIS A 239 2.73 -6.60 -11.85
CA HIS A 239 2.68 -5.93 -13.14
C HIS A 239 3.82 -6.44 -14.02
N SER A 240 3.48 -7.17 -15.08
CA SER A 240 4.42 -7.71 -16.04
C SER A 240 3.89 -7.47 -17.47
N PRO A 241 4.77 -7.18 -18.44
CA PRO A 241 4.36 -7.01 -19.83
C PRO A 241 3.70 -8.26 -20.43
N GLU A 242 4.03 -9.43 -19.90
CA GLU A 242 3.64 -10.75 -20.43
C GLU A 242 2.32 -11.25 -19.83
N HIS A 243 1.88 -10.67 -18.75
CA HIS A 243 0.63 -11.07 -18.09
C HIS A 243 -0.46 -10.04 -18.38
N GLU A 244 -1.50 -10.50 -19.07
CA GLU A 244 -2.78 -9.79 -19.05
C GLU A 244 -3.18 -9.62 -17.60
N ARG A 245 -3.55 -8.40 -17.21
CA ARG A 245 -3.98 -8.13 -15.84
C ARG A 245 -5.19 -9.00 -15.55
N GLY A 246 -4.99 -10.06 -14.76
CA GLY A 246 -6.01 -11.08 -14.46
C GLY A 246 -7.14 -10.61 -13.54
N HIS A 247 -7.56 -9.35 -13.68
CA HIS A 247 -8.64 -8.70 -12.95
C HIS A 247 -9.62 -8.05 -13.93
N ASP A 248 -10.73 -7.54 -13.42
CA ASP A 248 -11.76 -6.87 -14.18
C ASP A 248 -11.18 -5.80 -15.13
N PRO A 249 -11.37 -5.91 -16.46
CA PRO A 249 -10.86 -4.94 -17.44
C PRO A 249 -11.22 -3.48 -17.14
N ALA A 250 -12.32 -3.24 -16.42
CA ALA A 250 -12.72 -1.90 -15.99
C ALA A 250 -11.71 -1.23 -15.06
N PHE A 251 -10.78 -2.00 -14.46
CA PHE A 251 -9.71 -1.52 -13.59
C PHE A 251 -8.30 -1.63 -14.20
N ASP A 252 -8.19 -1.85 -15.49
CA ASP A 252 -6.89 -2.04 -16.18
C ASP A 252 -5.91 -0.87 -16.02
N LYS A 253 -6.43 0.35 -15.87
CA LYS A 253 -5.60 1.54 -15.63
C LYS A 253 -5.17 1.71 -14.17
N THR A 254 -5.52 0.78 -13.29
CA THR A 254 -5.15 0.85 -11.88
C THR A 254 -3.89 0.07 -11.57
N VAL A 255 -3.18 0.46 -10.52
CA VAL A 255 -2.02 -0.29 -10.04
C VAL A 255 -2.41 -1.16 -8.84
N MET A 256 -2.01 -2.43 -8.89
CA MET A 256 -2.24 -3.41 -7.83
C MET A 256 -1.14 -3.32 -6.79
N ARG A 257 -1.49 -3.53 -5.51
CA ARG A 257 -0.53 -3.49 -4.42
C ARG A 257 -0.65 -4.70 -3.50
N ASN A 258 0.47 -5.24 -3.10
CA ASN A 258 0.57 -6.42 -2.25
C ASN A 258 0.63 -6.02 -0.77
N THR A 259 -0.49 -6.20 -0.05
CA THR A 259 -0.54 -5.90 1.39
C THR A 259 0.42 -6.79 2.17
N VAL A 260 1.28 -6.16 2.95
CA VAL A 260 2.20 -6.73 3.93
C VAL A 260 1.87 -6.18 5.31
N ASP A 261 1.87 -7.03 6.32
CA ASP A 261 1.61 -6.66 7.71
C ASP A 261 2.77 -7.17 8.58
N MET A 262 3.40 -6.29 9.33
CA MET A 262 4.53 -6.67 10.19
C MET A 262 4.10 -7.51 11.40
N ALA A 263 2.82 -7.60 11.71
CA ALA A 263 2.32 -8.59 12.67
C ALA A 263 2.48 -10.04 12.16
N TRP A 264 2.57 -10.26 10.85
CA TRP A 264 2.79 -11.59 10.28
C TRP A 264 4.24 -12.03 10.43
N PRO A 265 4.51 -13.36 10.51
CA PRO A 265 5.86 -13.89 10.34
C PRO A 265 6.49 -13.39 9.03
N LEU A 266 7.75 -12.95 9.08
CA LEU A 266 8.44 -12.37 7.92
C LEU A 266 8.43 -13.29 6.70
N ARG A 267 8.59 -14.61 6.91
CA ARG A 267 8.54 -15.63 5.86
C ARG A 267 7.23 -15.66 5.06
N HIS A 268 6.10 -15.19 5.65
CA HIS A 268 4.83 -15.11 4.91
C HIS A 268 4.89 -14.01 3.85
N SER A 269 5.39 -12.83 4.21
CA SER A 269 5.57 -11.72 3.27
C SER A 269 6.59 -12.10 2.18
N GLN A 270 7.69 -12.74 2.56
CA GLN A 270 8.70 -13.25 1.65
C GLN A 270 8.10 -14.26 0.67
N TYR A 271 7.34 -15.23 1.18
CA TYR A 271 6.66 -16.23 0.34
C TYR A 271 5.71 -15.56 -0.66
N PHE A 272 4.85 -14.66 -0.22
CA PHE A 272 3.89 -14.02 -1.12
C PHE A 272 4.56 -13.21 -2.23
N LEU A 273 5.56 -12.40 -1.91
CA LEU A 273 6.24 -11.59 -2.91
C LEU A 273 7.05 -12.44 -3.89
N SER A 274 7.68 -13.53 -3.41
CA SER A 274 8.38 -14.46 -4.30
C SER A 274 7.41 -15.29 -5.14
N TYR A 275 6.33 -15.81 -4.55
CA TYR A 275 5.34 -16.64 -5.25
C TYR A 275 4.61 -15.86 -6.34
N ASN A 276 4.24 -14.62 -6.10
CA ASN A 276 3.57 -13.78 -7.09
C ASN A 276 4.40 -13.63 -8.37
N LEU A 277 5.72 -13.45 -8.26
CA LEU A 277 6.62 -13.38 -9.42
C LEU A 277 6.71 -14.71 -10.18
N LEU A 278 6.70 -15.84 -9.46
CA LEU A 278 6.81 -17.17 -10.06
C LEU A 278 5.58 -17.59 -10.85
N VAL A 279 4.41 -17.11 -10.44
CA VAL A 279 3.11 -17.50 -11.03
C VAL A 279 2.46 -16.41 -11.87
N GLY A 280 3.06 -15.22 -11.90
CA GLY A 280 2.54 -14.08 -12.64
C GLY A 280 1.18 -13.57 -12.16
N LYS A 281 0.89 -13.67 -10.86
CA LYS A 281 -0.41 -13.30 -10.26
C LYS A 281 -0.26 -12.17 -9.28
#